data_3cd31a1c3f544a2e5b4b66bcce85c562
#
_entry.id   3cd31a1c3f544a2e5b4b66bcce85c562
#
_cell.length_a   1.000
_cell.length_b   1.000
_cell.length_c   1.000
_cell.angle_alpha   90.00
_cell.angle_beta   90.00
_cell.angle_gamma   90.00
#
_symmetry.space_group_name_H-M   'P 1'
#
loop_
_entity.id
_entity.type
_entity.pdbx_description
1 polymer ?
#
loop_
_entity_poly.entity_id
_entity_poly.type
_entity_poly.pdbx_seq_one_letter_code
_entity_poly.pdbx_strand_id
1 'polypeptide(L)'
;MSTENIAHEKRYRDWRAQYDAMFAPENRSPQQDEQFPLTDGYSIRSKAYIYDGDLHLCGSESELLDKEGTVRYAWRNLDTDGEFCSLFRHRNGKHYLIFRTELYGYSVLEVESGQEMHYVPACVHPEEGHKVVEVFIWTGADYDPHTDLLAVTGCIWACPYSTIVLDFSCPLQPQPPEHWLDLRHIVDPDD
;
A
#
# COMPACT_ATOMS: atom_id res chain seq x y z
N MET A 1 -0.40 -8.84 20.20
CA MET A 1 -0.24 -7.80 19.14
C MET A 1 -1.60 -7.66 18.49
N SER A 2 -2.18 -6.44 18.40
CA SER A 2 -3.47 -6.27 17.72
C SER A 2 -3.24 -6.02 16.23
N THR A 3 -3.77 -6.93 15.41
CA THR A 3 -3.80 -6.83 13.94
C THR A 3 -5.14 -6.33 13.43
N GLU A 4 -5.99 -5.83 14.33
CA GLU A 4 -7.27 -5.21 14.02
C GLU A 4 -7.08 -4.09 12.99
N ASN A 5 -7.99 -4.03 12.01
CA ASN A 5 -7.95 -3.00 10.97
C ASN A 5 -8.54 -1.68 11.50
N ILE A 6 -7.71 -0.65 11.57
CA ILE A 6 -8.10 0.68 12.05
C ILE A 6 -8.30 1.72 10.96
N ALA A 7 -8.20 1.33 9.68
CA ALA A 7 -8.26 2.27 8.55
C ALA A 7 -9.50 3.20 8.58
N HIS A 8 -10.62 2.73 9.14
CA HIS A 8 -11.86 3.49 9.26
C HIS A 8 -12.09 4.12 10.64
N GLU A 9 -11.17 3.95 11.59
CA GLU A 9 -11.31 4.52 12.91
C GLU A 9 -11.03 6.03 12.94
N LYS A 10 -11.72 6.74 13.85
CA LYS A 10 -11.53 8.18 14.01
C LYS A 10 -10.09 8.53 14.39
N ARG A 11 -9.47 7.75 15.30
CA ARG A 11 -8.08 8.00 15.75
C ARG A 11 -7.08 7.97 14.59
N TYR A 12 -7.25 7.02 13.64
CA TYR A 12 -6.39 6.92 12.47
C TYR A 12 -6.60 8.08 11.50
N ARG A 13 -7.86 8.46 11.23
CA ARG A 13 -8.17 9.63 10.40
C ARG A 13 -7.61 10.93 10.99
N ASP A 14 -7.76 11.12 12.33
CA ASP A 14 -7.21 12.29 13.02
C ASP A 14 -5.68 12.31 12.94
N TRP A 15 -5.02 11.16 13.03
CA TRP A 15 -3.58 11.05 12.84
C TRP A 15 -3.18 11.44 11.40
N ARG A 16 -3.83 10.90 10.38
CA ARG A 16 -3.55 11.26 8.98
C ARG A 16 -3.75 12.75 8.70
N ALA A 17 -4.78 13.35 9.24
CA ALA A 17 -5.08 14.77 9.04
C ALA A 17 -3.97 15.71 9.54
N GLN A 18 -3.12 15.28 10.46
CA GLN A 18 -1.96 16.05 10.91
C GLN A 18 -0.92 16.27 9.80
N TYR A 19 -0.94 15.43 8.77
CA TYR A 19 -0.01 15.49 7.64
C TYR A 19 -0.58 16.20 6.41
N ASP A 20 -1.80 16.73 6.46
CA ASP A 20 -2.40 17.42 5.30
C ASP A 20 -1.55 18.61 4.82
N ALA A 21 -0.86 19.31 5.73
CA ALA A 21 0.04 20.40 5.41
C ALA A 21 1.26 19.96 4.55
N MET A 22 1.62 18.67 4.57
CA MET A 22 2.70 18.15 3.72
C MET A 22 2.40 18.33 2.24
N PHE A 23 1.13 18.25 1.84
CA PHE A 23 0.70 18.34 0.44
C PHE A 23 0.46 19.79 -0.03
N ALA A 24 0.95 20.76 0.72
CA ALA A 24 0.89 22.16 0.31
C ALA A 24 1.80 22.42 -0.91
N PRO A 25 1.47 23.39 -1.80
CA PRO A 25 2.22 23.65 -3.02
C PRO A 25 3.70 23.95 -2.80
N GLU A 26 4.07 24.58 -1.70
CA GLU A 26 5.45 24.91 -1.32
C GLU A 26 6.32 23.68 -1.06
N ASN A 27 5.72 22.54 -0.74
CA ASN A 27 6.41 21.28 -0.46
C ASN A 27 6.57 20.40 -1.71
N ARG A 28 6.12 20.87 -2.87
CA ARG A 28 6.25 20.12 -4.14
C ARG A 28 7.72 19.90 -4.51
N SER A 29 8.04 18.67 -4.92
CA SER A 29 9.35 18.26 -5.43
C SER A 29 9.23 17.69 -6.86
N PRO A 30 9.04 18.55 -7.90
CA PRO A 30 8.77 18.08 -9.25
C PRO A 30 9.88 17.22 -9.87
N GLN A 31 11.11 17.30 -9.33
CA GLN A 31 12.26 16.50 -9.78
C GLN A 31 12.10 15.02 -9.41
N GLN A 32 11.22 14.73 -8.45
CA GLN A 32 10.92 13.38 -7.96
C GLN A 32 9.54 12.88 -8.43
N ASP A 33 8.90 13.60 -9.36
CA ASP A 33 7.68 13.13 -9.98
C ASP A 33 7.95 11.87 -10.81
N GLU A 34 7.06 10.91 -10.70
CA GLU A 34 7.16 9.65 -11.40
C GLU A 34 5.96 9.44 -12.34
N GLN A 35 6.22 8.79 -13.47
CA GLN A 35 5.19 8.26 -14.33
C GLN A 35 5.65 6.93 -14.90
N PHE A 36 4.85 5.89 -14.71
CA PHE A 36 5.18 4.56 -15.21
C PHE A 36 3.94 3.81 -15.71
N PRO A 37 4.12 2.95 -16.73
CA PRO A 37 3.03 2.14 -17.28
C PRO A 37 2.68 1.00 -16.34
N LEU A 38 1.41 0.60 -16.37
CA LEU A 38 0.88 -0.62 -15.79
C LEU A 38 0.33 -1.54 -16.88
N THR A 39 -0.26 -2.67 -16.48
CA THR A 39 -0.90 -3.60 -17.41
C THR A 39 -2.15 -2.99 -18.06
N ASP A 40 -2.60 -3.58 -19.18
CA ASP A 40 -3.84 -3.26 -19.88
C ASP A 40 -4.01 -1.78 -20.28
N GLY A 41 -2.87 -1.07 -20.47
CA GLY A 41 -2.83 0.32 -20.90
C GLY A 41 -3.08 1.36 -19.80
N TYR A 42 -3.17 0.93 -18.56
CA TYR A 42 -3.17 1.84 -17.42
C TYR A 42 -1.78 2.41 -17.15
N SER A 43 -1.72 3.52 -16.43
CA SER A 43 -0.47 4.11 -15.95
C SER A 43 -0.68 4.82 -14.62
N ILE A 44 0.41 5.00 -13.89
CA ILE A 44 0.45 5.86 -12.70
C ILE A 44 1.14 7.17 -13.05
N ARG A 45 0.60 8.25 -12.52
CA ARG A 45 1.25 9.55 -12.41
C ARG A 45 1.31 9.93 -10.95
N SER A 46 2.52 10.08 -10.41
CA SER A 46 2.77 10.40 -9.01
C SER A 46 3.49 11.74 -8.90
N LYS A 47 2.98 12.62 -8.05
CA LYS A 47 3.54 13.92 -7.72
C LYS A 47 4.18 13.82 -6.34
N ALA A 48 5.48 14.13 -6.24
CA ALA A 48 6.22 14.05 -5.01
C ALA A 48 6.13 15.32 -4.17
N TYR A 49 6.14 15.14 -2.85
CA TYR A 49 6.18 16.19 -1.84
C TYR A 49 7.25 15.86 -0.80
N ILE A 50 8.01 16.88 -0.40
CA ILE A 50 8.99 16.79 0.68
C ILE A 50 8.63 17.87 1.70
N TYR A 51 8.43 17.47 2.94
CA TYR A 51 8.15 18.36 4.04
C TYR A 51 9.32 18.34 5.02
N ASP A 52 10.06 19.46 5.06
CA ASP A 52 11.20 19.68 5.96
C ASP A 52 10.74 20.50 7.19
N GLY A 53 9.95 19.84 8.06
CA GLY A 53 9.57 20.37 9.36
C GLY A 53 10.46 19.83 10.48
N ASP A 54 9.85 19.49 11.61
CA ASP A 54 10.54 18.82 12.73
C ASP A 54 11.02 17.41 12.35
N LEU A 55 10.35 16.80 11.35
CA LEU A 55 10.71 15.52 10.72
C LEU A 55 10.81 15.73 9.21
N HIS A 56 11.79 15.08 8.59
CA HIS A 56 11.86 14.97 7.13
C HIS A 56 10.87 13.92 6.67
N LEU A 57 9.81 14.34 5.98
CA LEU A 57 8.77 13.47 5.48
C LEU A 57 8.66 13.55 3.97
N CYS A 58 8.54 12.42 3.33
CA CYS A 58 8.25 12.31 1.90
C CYS A 58 6.83 11.77 1.69
N GLY A 59 6.12 12.28 0.72
CA GLY A 59 4.79 11.80 0.35
C GLY A 59 4.50 11.97 -1.12
N SER A 60 3.43 11.36 -1.58
CA SER A 60 2.98 11.47 -2.97
C SER A 60 1.48 11.69 -3.10
N GLU A 61 1.08 12.42 -4.14
CA GLU A 61 -0.27 12.41 -4.70
C GLU A 61 -0.21 11.62 -6.01
N SER A 62 -0.86 10.46 -6.04
CA SER A 62 -0.81 9.53 -7.15
C SER A 62 -2.16 9.37 -7.81
N GLU A 63 -2.16 9.19 -9.13
CA GLU A 63 -3.33 9.07 -9.98
C GLU A 63 -3.20 7.83 -10.85
N LEU A 64 -4.23 6.97 -10.84
CA LEU A 64 -4.40 5.90 -11.81
C LEU A 64 -5.05 6.49 -13.07
N LEU A 65 -4.37 6.38 -14.19
CA LEU A 65 -4.85 6.82 -15.50
C LEU A 65 -5.20 5.62 -16.35
N ASP A 66 -6.32 5.70 -17.10
CA ASP A 66 -6.64 4.73 -18.13
C ASP A 66 -5.85 5.00 -19.43
N LYS A 67 -6.05 4.17 -20.45
CA LYS A 67 -5.37 4.26 -21.76
C LYS A 67 -5.67 5.57 -22.52
N GLU A 68 -6.77 6.23 -22.19
CA GLU A 68 -7.14 7.55 -22.73
C GLU A 68 -6.55 8.71 -21.92
N GLY A 69 -5.84 8.42 -20.82
CA GLY A 69 -5.26 9.41 -19.90
C GLY A 69 -6.27 10.01 -18.93
N THR A 70 -7.46 9.40 -18.80
CA THR A 70 -8.48 9.83 -17.85
C THR A 70 -8.15 9.31 -16.45
N VAL A 71 -8.23 10.20 -15.45
CA VAL A 71 -8.04 9.81 -14.04
C VAL A 71 -9.20 8.92 -13.60
N ARG A 72 -8.87 7.69 -13.20
CA ARG A 72 -9.83 6.70 -12.68
C ARG A 72 -9.90 6.73 -11.15
N TYR A 73 -8.78 7.00 -10.51
CA TYR A 73 -8.66 7.05 -9.06
C TYR A 73 -7.47 7.92 -8.66
N ALA A 74 -7.51 8.52 -7.46
CA ALA A 74 -6.41 9.30 -6.91
C ALA A 74 -6.30 9.05 -5.40
N TRP A 75 -5.06 9.02 -4.90
CA TRP A 75 -4.78 8.82 -3.48
C TRP A 75 -3.55 9.61 -3.04
N ARG A 76 -3.38 9.71 -1.72
CA ARG A 76 -2.18 10.24 -1.07
C ARG A 76 -1.48 9.14 -0.32
N ASN A 77 -0.18 9.06 -0.48
CA ASN A 77 0.70 8.17 0.26
C ASN A 77 1.60 9.00 1.18
N LEU A 78 1.66 8.61 2.45
CA LEU A 78 2.48 9.25 3.47
C LEU A 78 3.76 8.43 3.68
N ASP A 79 4.88 9.12 3.98
CA ASP A 79 6.14 8.51 4.38
C ASP A 79 6.61 7.43 3.38
N THR A 80 6.81 7.85 2.15
CA THR A 80 7.19 6.94 1.05
C THR A 80 8.56 7.30 0.47
N ASP A 81 9.41 6.29 0.29
CA ASP A 81 10.67 6.38 -0.48
C ASP A 81 10.46 6.07 -1.97
N GLY A 82 9.23 5.97 -2.41
CA GLY A 82 8.82 5.67 -3.77
C GLY A 82 7.40 5.13 -3.82
N GLU A 83 6.80 5.20 -5.00
CA GLU A 83 5.44 4.73 -5.18
C GLU A 83 5.41 3.21 -5.34
N PHE A 84 4.63 2.53 -4.50
CA PHE A 84 4.31 1.12 -4.66
C PHE A 84 2.89 0.95 -5.15
N CYS A 85 2.73 0.34 -6.31
CA CYS A 85 1.44 -0.18 -6.75
C CYS A 85 1.62 -1.35 -7.73
N SER A 86 0.65 -2.25 -7.73
CA SER A 86 0.52 -3.33 -8.71
C SER A 86 -0.90 -3.40 -9.22
N LEU A 87 -1.07 -3.46 -10.53
CA LEU A 87 -2.37 -3.62 -11.19
C LEU A 87 -2.40 -4.97 -11.89
N PHE A 88 -3.46 -5.72 -11.70
CA PHE A 88 -3.66 -6.99 -12.40
C PHE A 88 -5.15 -7.23 -12.69
N ARG A 89 -5.38 -8.04 -13.70
CA ARG A 89 -6.73 -8.53 -13.99
C ARG A 89 -6.98 -9.81 -13.20
N HIS A 90 -7.93 -9.76 -12.30
CA HIS A 90 -8.37 -10.89 -11.51
C HIS A 90 -9.17 -11.89 -12.35
N ARG A 91 -9.22 -13.17 -11.95
CA ARG A 91 -9.97 -14.21 -12.67
C ARG A 91 -11.48 -13.94 -12.78
N ASN A 92 -12.04 -13.08 -11.92
CA ASN A 92 -13.42 -12.61 -12.05
C ASN A 92 -13.64 -11.61 -13.20
N GLY A 93 -12.57 -11.27 -13.93
CA GLY A 93 -12.57 -10.39 -15.09
C GLY A 93 -12.40 -8.89 -14.78
N LYS A 94 -12.31 -8.50 -13.51
CA LYS A 94 -12.14 -7.11 -13.07
C LYS A 94 -10.67 -6.78 -12.82
N HIS A 95 -10.33 -5.48 -12.85
CA HIS A 95 -9.00 -4.99 -12.50
C HIS A 95 -8.95 -4.58 -11.03
N TYR A 96 -7.85 -4.96 -10.38
CA TYR A 96 -7.56 -4.56 -9.01
C TYR A 96 -6.20 -3.88 -8.94
N LEU A 97 -6.19 -2.68 -8.35
CA LEU A 97 -4.97 -1.95 -8.01
C LEU A 97 -4.66 -2.19 -6.53
N ILE A 98 -3.45 -2.68 -6.26
CA ILE A 98 -2.89 -2.72 -4.91
C ILE A 98 -1.94 -1.54 -4.77
N PHE A 99 -2.05 -0.80 -3.68
CA PHE A 99 -1.22 0.38 -3.41
C PHE A 99 -1.10 0.61 -1.89
N ARG A 100 -0.23 1.55 -1.52
CA ARG A 100 -0.09 2.00 -0.14
C ARG A 100 -0.61 3.43 0.01
N THR A 101 -1.06 3.75 1.22
CA THR A 101 -1.39 5.12 1.64
C THR A 101 -0.46 5.62 2.73
N GLU A 102 0.38 4.73 3.27
CA GLU A 102 1.45 4.98 4.22
C GLU A 102 2.44 3.81 4.21
N LEU A 103 3.48 3.85 5.05
CA LEU A 103 4.52 2.82 5.08
C LEU A 103 3.96 1.42 5.39
N TYR A 104 3.04 1.32 6.35
CA TYR A 104 2.46 0.06 6.78
C TYR A 104 1.02 -0.14 6.28
N GLY A 105 0.62 -1.40 6.14
CA GLY A 105 -0.68 -1.73 5.59
C GLY A 105 -0.71 -1.74 4.06
N TYR A 106 -1.90 -1.89 3.51
CA TYR A 106 -2.14 -1.92 2.07
C TYR A 106 -3.58 -1.55 1.73
N SER A 107 -3.78 -1.17 0.49
CA SER A 107 -5.09 -0.81 -0.05
C SER A 107 -5.36 -1.58 -1.33
N VAL A 108 -6.61 -1.90 -1.59
CA VAL A 108 -7.07 -2.55 -2.82
C VAL A 108 -8.23 -1.76 -3.39
N LEU A 109 -8.13 -1.40 -4.67
CA LEU A 109 -9.20 -0.76 -5.44
C LEU A 109 -9.70 -1.70 -6.53
N GLU A 110 -11.00 -1.94 -6.62
CA GLU A 110 -11.63 -2.48 -7.81
C GLU A 110 -11.88 -1.33 -8.81
N VAL A 111 -11.15 -1.32 -9.90
CA VAL A 111 -11.07 -0.16 -10.82
C VAL A 111 -12.41 0.15 -11.48
N GLU A 112 -13.17 -0.86 -11.87
CA GLU A 112 -14.43 -0.70 -12.59
C GLU A 112 -15.55 -0.10 -11.74
N SER A 113 -15.64 -0.46 -10.46
CA SER A 113 -16.67 0.02 -9.55
C SER A 113 -16.24 1.20 -8.68
N GLY A 114 -14.92 1.40 -8.52
CA GLY A 114 -14.36 2.36 -7.56
C GLY A 114 -14.52 1.91 -6.11
N GLN A 115 -14.88 0.64 -5.85
CA GLN A 115 -14.89 0.11 -4.50
C GLN A 115 -13.47 -0.10 -4.00
N GLU A 116 -13.24 0.29 -2.76
CA GLU A 116 -11.91 0.21 -2.14
C GLU A 116 -11.96 -0.46 -0.77
N MET A 117 -10.84 -1.06 -0.42
CA MET A 117 -10.57 -1.59 0.90
C MET A 117 -9.21 -1.08 1.36
N HIS A 118 -9.14 -0.59 2.60
CA HIS A 118 -7.90 -0.20 3.25
C HIS A 118 -7.68 -1.09 4.47
N TYR A 119 -6.46 -1.56 4.63
CA TYR A 119 -6.03 -2.31 5.80
C TYR A 119 -4.84 -1.61 6.45
N VAL A 120 -5.02 -1.19 7.69
CA VAL A 120 -3.99 -0.60 8.54
C VAL A 120 -4.01 -1.32 9.88
N PRO A 121 -2.96 -2.07 10.25
CA PRO A 121 -2.95 -2.82 11.50
C PRO A 121 -2.82 -1.89 12.72
N ALA A 122 -3.63 -2.12 13.75
CA ALA A 122 -3.66 -1.28 14.95
C ALA A 122 -2.29 -1.18 15.66
N CYS A 123 -1.44 -2.20 15.53
CA CYS A 123 -0.14 -2.23 16.21
C CYS A 123 0.88 -1.20 15.68
N VAL A 124 0.68 -0.65 14.47
CA VAL A 124 1.55 0.40 13.93
C VAL A 124 1.12 1.81 14.36
N HIS A 125 -0.11 1.95 14.84
CA HIS A 125 -0.66 3.16 15.43
C HIS A 125 -1.24 2.85 16.82
N PRO A 126 -0.40 2.46 17.79
CA PRO A 126 -0.88 2.07 19.11
C PRO A 126 -1.50 3.24 19.85
N GLU A 127 -2.32 2.91 20.84
CA GLU A 127 -2.80 3.90 21.81
C GLU A 127 -1.64 4.48 22.63
N GLU A 128 -1.87 5.66 23.22
CA GLU A 128 -0.87 6.35 24.02
C GLU A 128 -0.28 5.42 25.11
N GLY A 129 1.04 5.43 25.21
CA GLY A 129 1.79 4.60 26.17
C GLY A 129 2.14 3.19 25.67
N HIS A 130 1.68 2.79 24.50
CA HIS A 130 2.08 1.52 23.86
C HIS A 130 3.16 1.75 22.82
N LYS A 131 4.01 0.73 22.57
CA LYS A 131 5.05 0.78 21.56
C LYS A 131 4.49 0.44 20.19
N VAL A 132 4.96 1.15 19.17
CA VAL A 132 4.78 0.76 17.78
C VAL A 132 5.39 -0.63 17.56
N VAL A 133 4.68 -1.49 16.88
CA VAL A 133 5.18 -2.79 16.43
C VAL A 133 5.17 -2.79 14.92
N GLU A 134 6.36 -2.95 14.35
CA GLU A 134 6.55 -3.00 12.91
C GLU A 134 5.92 -4.26 12.32
N VAL A 135 5.35 -4.10 11.13
CA VAL A 135 4.78 -5.18 10.34
C VAL A 135 5.44 -5.21 8.97
N PHE A 136 5.08 -6.18 8.15
CA PHE A 136 5.62 -6.36 6.81
C PHE A 136 5.26 -5.18 5.90
N ILE A 137 6.28 -4.56 5.31
CA ILE A 137 6.17 -3.45 4.36
C ILE A 137 6.09 -4.04 2.97
N TRP A 138 5.02 -3.76 2.26
CA TRP A 138 4.78 -4.25 0.90
C TRP A 138 5.56 -3.43 -0.12
N THR A 139 6.34 -4.07 -0.98
CA THR A 139 7.15 -3.42 -2.02
C THR A 139 6.91 -3.96 -3.42
N GLY A 140 6.24 -5.10 -3.55
CA GLY A 140 5.84 -5.72 -4.81
C GLY A 140 4.69 -6.67 -4.58
N ALA A 141 3.85 -6.88 -5.60
CA ALA A 141 2.78 -7.85 -5.54
C ALA A 141 2.53 -8.47 -6.93
N ASP A 142 2.43 -9.79 -6.96
CA ASP A 142 2.16 -10.60 -8.15
C ASP A 142 0.98 -11.53 -7.87
N TYR A 143 0.00 -11.52 -8.76
CA TYR A 143 -1.22 -12.33 -8.64
C TYR A 143 -1.21 -13.50 -9.61
N ASP A 144 -1.51 -14.71 -9.10
CA ASP A 144 -1.73 -15.89 -9.92
C ASP A 144 -3.24 -16.16 -10.12
N PRO A 145 -3.76 -15.99 -11.36
CA PRO A 145 -5.18 -16.20 -11.65
C PRO A 145 -5.62 -17.67 -11.62
N HIS A 146 -4.68 -18.63 -11.57
CA HIS A 146 -5.01 -20.05 -11.50
C HIS A 146 -5.31 -20.51 -10.08
N THR A 147 -4.61 -19.95 -9.12
CA THR A 147 -4.70 -20.33 -7.70
C THR A 147 -5.43 -19.32 -6.84
N ASP A 148 -5.70 -18.10 -7.32
CA ASP A 148 -6.15 -16.93 -6.55
C ASP A 148 -5.19 -16.55 -5.42
N LEU A 149 -3.93 -16.84 -5.57
CA LEU A 149 -2.92 -16.44 -4.61
C LEU A 149 -2.27 -15.12 -5.02
N LEU A 150 -1.98 -14.30 -4.03
CA LEU A 150 -1.17 -13.10 -4.17
C LEU A 150 0.16 -13.32 -3.47
N ALA A 151 1.25 -13.28 -4.23
CA ALA A 151 2.61 -13.25 -3.70
C ALA A 151 3.03 -11.79 -3.49
N VAL A 152 3.42 -11.44 -2.28
CA VAL A 152 3.83 -10.08 -1.93
C VAL A 152 5.28 -10.09 -1.49
N THR A 153 6.10 -9.30 -2.17
CA THR A 153 7.49 -9.07 -1.81
C THR A 153 7.59 -7.88 -0.87
N GLY A 154 8.47 -7.97 0.11
CA GLY A 154 8.69 -6.88 1.06
C GLY A 154 9.63 -7.27 2.19
N CYS A 155 9.60 -6.51 3.27
CA CYS A 155 10.42 -6.77 4.46
C CYS A 155 9.74 -6.23 5.73
N ILE A 156 10.19 -6.70 6.89
CA ILE A 156 10.06 -5.95 8.13
C ILE A 156 11.28 -5.02 8.19
N TRP A 157 11.13 -3.81 8.68
CA TRP A 157 12.19 -2.80 8.71
C TRP A 157 13.53 -3.37 9.21
N ALA A 158 14.60 -3.06 8.49
CA ALA A 158 15.96 -3.57 8.72
C ALA A 158 16.14 -5.11 8.60
N CYS A 159 15.13 -5.86 8.16
CA CYS A 159 15.24 -7.29 7.86
C CYS A 159 15.46 -7.52 6.37
N PRO A 160 16.03 -8.68 5.96
CA PRO A 160 16.10 -9.07 4.56
C PRO A 160 14.73 -9.11 3.90
N TYR A 161 14.68 -8.84 2.60
CA TYR A 161 13.48 -9.03 1.81
C TYR A 161 13.02 -10.48 1.84
N SER A 162 11.72 -10.66 1.88
CA SER A 162 11.06 -11.97 1.83
C SER A 162 9.77 -11.90 1.02
N THR A 163 9.14 -13.05 0.85
CA THR A 163 7.84 -13.15 0.19
C THR A 163 6.82 -13.74 1.14
N ILE A 164 5.68 -13.11 1.24
CA ILE A 164 4.48 -13.65 1.87
C ILE A 164 3.47 -14.03 0.80
N VAL A 165 2.63 -15.01 1.08
CA VAL A 165 1.56 -15.45 0.18
C VAL A 165 0.24 -15.38 0.94
N LEU A 166 -0.79 -14.85 0.27
CA LEU A 166 -2.13 -14.75 0.85
C LEU A 166 -3.21 -15.15 -0.18
N ASP A 167 -4.36 -15.57 0.32
CA ASP A 167 -5.55 -15.83 -0.48
C ASP A 167 -6.11 -14.50 -1.03
N PHE A 168 -6.29 -14.41 -2.33
CA PHE A 168 -6.82 -13.23 -2.99
C PHE A 168 -8.13 -13.53 -3.75
N SER A 169 -8.80 -14.62 -3.43
CA SER A 169 -10.09 -14.99 -4.02
C SER A 169 -11.18 -13.94 -3.78
N CYS A 170 -11.05 -13.17 -2.69
CA CYS A 170 -11.92 -12.06 -2.32
C CYS A 170 -11.10 -10.77 -2.14
N PRO A 171 -10.71 -10.05 -3.22
CA PRO A 171 -9.72 -8.96 -3.16
C PRO A 171 -10.06 -7.81 -2.21
N LEU A 172 -11.34 -7.51 -2.02
CA LEU A 172 -11.79 -6.42 -1.12
C LEU A 172 -12.01 -6.88 0.34
N GLN A 173 -11.66 -8.14 0.67
CA GLN A 173 -11.66 -8.61 2.04
C GLN A 173 -10.27 -8.42 2.66
N PRO A 174 -10.13 -7.66 3.76
CA PRO A 174 -8.83 -7.48 4.39
C PRO A 174 -8.28 -8.81 4.93
N GLN A 175 -6.99 -9.02 4.71
CA GLN A 175 -6.24 -10.21 5.15
C GLN A 175 -5.21 -9.75 6.20
N PRO A 176 -5.45 -9.99 7.49
CA PRO A 176 -4.49 -9.62 8.53
C PRO A 176 -3.26 -10.56 8.52
N PRO A 177 -2.12 -10.13 9.10
CA PRO A 177 -0.85 -10.87 9.06
C PRO A 177 -0.89 -12.32 9.51
N GLU A 178 -1.79 -12.69 10.41
CA GLU A 178 -1.97 -14.07 10.86
C GLU A 178 -2.50 -15.03 9.78
N HIS A 179 -3.01 -14.49 8.67
CA HIS A 179 -3.47 -15.28 7.52
C HIS A 179 -2.42 -15.36 6.40
N TRP A 180 -1.26 -14.70 6.56
CA TRP A 180 -0.21 -14.72 5.56
C TRP A 180 0.71 -15.91 5.75
N LEU A 181 1.08 -16.57 4.66
CA LEU A 181 2.11 -17.59 4.65
C LEU A 181 3.46 -16.92 4.36
N ASP A 182 4.34 -16.85 5.34
CA ASP A 182 5.70 -16.33 5.17
C ASP A 182 6.62 -17.44 4.65
N LEU A 183 7.15 -17.26 3.44
CA LEU A 183 7.98 -18.28 2.79
C LEU A 183 9.36 -18.46 3.44
N ARG A 184 9.83 -17.52 4.27
CA ARG A 184 11.08 -17.70 5.03
C ARG A 184 11.06 -18.95 5.91
N HIS A 185 9.89 -19.29 6.41
CA HIS A 185 9.72 -20.47 7.27
C HIS A 185 9.57 -21.80 6.52
N ILE A 186 9.52 -21.75 5.17
CA ILE A 186 9.33 -22.95 4.34
C ILE A 186 10.64 -23.39 3.67
N VAL A 187 11.56 -22.45 3.41
CA VAL A 187 12.75 -22.66 2.57
C VAL A 187 13.94 -23.15 3.36
N ASP A 188 13.89 -23.15 4.68
CA ASP A 188 14.98 -23.65 5.51
C ASP A 188 14.50 -24.77 6.46
N PRO A 189 14.40 -26.03 5.96
CA PRO A 189 14.01 -27.17 6.78
C PRO A 189 15.12 -27.66 7.74
N ASP A 190 16.34 -27.07 7.69
CA ASP A 190 17.53 -27.52 8.41
C ASP A 190 18.11 -26.49 9.41
N ASP A 191 17.39 -25.40 9.73
CA ASP A 191 17.76 -24.46 10.81
C ASP A 191 17.03 -24.72 12.12
#